data_505f9f674936e3dd97686f58791ebab7
#
_entry.id   505f9f674936e3dd97686f58791ebab7
#
_cell.length_a   1.000
_cell.length_b   1.000
_cell.length_c   1.000
_cell.angle_alpha   90.00
_cell.angle_beta   90.00
_cell.angle_gamma   90.00
#
_symmetry.space_group_name_H-M   'P 1'
#
loop_
_entity.id
_entity.type
_entity.pdbx_description
1 polymer ?
#
loop_
_entity_poly.entity_id
_entity_poly.type
_entity_poly.pdbx_seq_one_letter_code
_entity_poly.pdbx_strand_id
1 'polypeptide(L)'
;MKLGIVGLPNVGKSTLFNAITKAGAEAANYPFCTIEPNVGIVTVPDKRLEVLTDIYKAKKTIYTTIEFCDIAGLVKGASKGEGLGNKFLGHIREVSAIVHVVRCFENDNIVHVNGHIDPLDDIDTINTELIFADLEVLERAIVKLNKNMKADKTLGKQVALLERVKAWLETGKCARAMELEDEEKEIISSMDLLTYKPVIYVANVSEDEVASEDNEYVTKVSEFAATEGAGCVKICAEIEAEMAALEDDEREMFLEDLGIEESGLDKLIKASYALLNLISYLTAGEPEVRAWTITRGTKAPQAAGKIHTDFEKGFIRAETIAYDRLIECGGSLGKAREQGLIRSEGKD
;
A
#
# COMPACT_ATOMS: atom_id res chain seq x y z
N MET A 1 -8.31 4.29 0.08
CA MET A 1 -7.62 3.14 -0.57
C MET A 1 -7.22 2.19 0.51
N LYS A 2 -7.51 0.90 0.30
CA LYS A 2 -7.33 -0.14 1.33
C LYS A 2 -6.19 -1.07 0.93
N LEU A 3 -5.29 -1.38 1.88
CA LEU A 3 -4.27 -2.43 1.74
C LEU A 3 -4.66 -3.62 2.61
N GLY A 4 -4.51 -4.83 2.09
CA GLY A 4 -4.81 -6.04 2.84
C GLY A 4 -3.55 -6.61 3.49
N ILE A 5 -3.56 -6.76 4.80
CA ILE A 5 -2.47 -7.43 5.52
C ILE A 5 -2.73 -8.94 5.49
N VAL A 6 -1.80 -9.68 4.89
CA VAL A 6 -1.85 -11.14 4.81
C VAL A 6 -0.60 -11.75 5.44
N GLY A 7 -0.67 -13.00 5.81
CA GLY A 7 0.44 -13.76 6.36
C GLY A 7 -0.06 -15.05 6.99
N LEU A 8 0.83 -16.03 7.13
CA LEU A 8 0.54 -17.26 7.82
C LEU A 8 0.28 -17.01 9.33
N PRO A 9 -0.31 -17.95 10.06
CA PRO A 9 -0.43 -17.83 11.51
C PRO A 9 0.94 -17.67 12.20
N ASN A 10 0.98 -16.88 13.27
CA ASN A 10 2.16 -16.66 14.11
C ASN A 10 3.36 -15.96 13.45
N VAL A 11 3.16 -15.22 12.37
CA VAL A 11 4.19 -14.39 11.72
C VAL A 11 4.27 -12.95 12.26
N GLY A 12 3.41 -12.58 13.23
CA GLY A 12 3.31 -11.21 13.77
C GLY A 12 2.25 -10.33 13.11
N LYS A 13 1.41 -10.89 12.21
CA LYS A 13 0.37 -10.15 11.48
C LYS A 13 -0.59 -9.38 12.40
N SER A 14 -1.15 -10.05 13.42
CA SER A 14 -2.09 -9.42 14.36
C SER A 14 -1.43 -8.38 15.25
N THR A 15 -0.16 -8.60 15.63
CA THR A 15 0.63 -7.64 16.40
C THR A 15 0.84 -6.36 15.60
N LEU A 16 1.26 -6.49 14.33
CA LEU A 16 1.41 -5.36 13.41
C LEU A 16 0.08 -4.63 13.19
N PHE A 17 -1.01 -5.37 12.96
CA PHE A 17 -2.34 -4.76 12.77
C PHE A 17 -2.80 -4.00 14.02
N ASN A 18 -2.55 -4.53 15.21
CA ASN A 18 -2.86 -3.84 16.47
C ASN A 18 -2.03 -2.57 16.64
N ALA A 19 -0.74 -2.59 16.27
CA ALA A 19 0.10 -1.39 16.25
C ALA A 19 -0.47 -0.32 15.32
N ILE A 20 -0.84 -0.69 14.09
CA ILE A 20 -1.50 0.19 13.11
C ILE A 20 -2.80 0.77 13.70
N THR A 21 -3.64 -0.05 14.31
CA THR A 21 -4.93 0.39 14.86
C THR A 21 -4.76 1.35 16.04
N LYS A 22 -3.77 1.13 16.90
CA LYS A 22 -3.46 2.03 18.01
C LYS A 22 -2.89 3.36 17.51
N ALA A 23 -1.90 3.33 16.62
CA ALA A 23 -1.33 4.53 16.02
C ALA A 23 -2.38 5.34 15.23
N GLY A 24 -3.42 4.70 14.71
CA GLY A 24 -4.51 5.32 13.97
C GLY A 24 -5.67 5.86 14.82
N ALA A 25 -5.63 5.72 16.15
CA ALA A 25 -6.74 6.14 17.01
C ALA A 25 -7.07 7.64 16.86
N GLU A 26 -6.08 8.49 16.64
CA GLU A 26 -6.27 9.91 16.36
C GLU A 26 -6.82 10.16 14.94
N ALA A 27 -6.42 9.36 13.97
CA ALA A 27 -6.88 9.49 12.60
C ALA A 27 -8.37 9.15 12.43
N ALA A 28 -8.94 8.34 13.32
CA ALA A 28 -10.37 8.01 13.33
C ALA A 28 -11.27 9.24 13.57
N ASN A 29 -10.72 10.32 14.13
CA ASN A 29 -11.43 11.59 14.36
C ASN A 29 -11.47 12.51 13.12
N TYR A 30 -10.80 12.14 12.02
CA TYR A 30 -10.86 12.96 10.81
C TYR A 30 -12.21 12.80 10.09
N PRO A 31 -12.72 13.87 9.43
CA PRO A 31 -13.97 13.80 8.68
C PRO A 31 -13.91 12.73 7.58
N PHE A 32 -14.99 11.94 7.47
CA PHE A 32 -15.17 10.86 6.49
C PHE A 32 -14.45 9.53 6.80
N CYS A 33 -13.85 9.35 7.98
CA CYS A 33 -13.38 8.04 8.41
C CYS A 33 -14.55 7.22 8.96
N THR A 34 -14.86 6.10 8.33
CA THR A 34 -15.83 5.11 8.85
C THR A 34 -15.07 4.05 9.62
N ILE A 35 -15.43 3.82 10.87
CA ILE A 35 -14.84 2.74 11.69
C ILE A 35 -15.49 1.43 11.25
N GLU A 36 -14.76 0.62 10.51
CA GLU A 36 -15.15 -0.74 10.15
C GLU A 36 -14.35 -1.76 11.00
N PRO A 37 -14.96 -2.88 11.41
CA PRO A 37 -14.21 -3.96 12.05
C PRO A 37 -13.06 -4.44 11.15
N ASN A 38 -11.90 -4.68 11.73
CA ASN A 38 -10.69 -5.13 11.02
C ASN A 38 -10.12 -4.12 9.99
N VAL A 39 -10.41 -2.83 10.13
CA VAL A 39 -9.79 -1.76 9.36
C VAL A 39 -9.04 -0.82 10.31
N GLY A 40 -7.74 -0.69 10.13
CA GLY A 40 -6.88 0.31 10.77
C GLY A 40 -6.66 1.49 9.82
N ILE A 41 -6.85 2.70 10.32
CA ILE A 41 -6.65 3.93 9.55
C ILE A 41 -5.47 4.66 10.20
N VAL A 42 -4.45 4.96 9.41
CA VAL A 42 -3.28 5.72 9.89
C VAL A 42 -3.04 6.95 9.06
N THR A 43 -2.46 7.97 9.67
CA THR A 43 -2.01 9.17 8.97
C THR A 43 -0.75 8.88 8.17
N VAL A 44 -0.63 9.54 7.02
CA VAL A 44 0.61 9.52 6.23
C VAL A 44 1.51 10.63 6.74
N PRO A 45 2.68 10.32 7.32
CA PRO A 45 3.60 11.32 7.84
C PRO A 45 4.05 12.30 6.74
N ASP A 46 3.91 13.58 6.97
CA ASP A 46 4.33 14.63 6.03
C ASP A 46 4.77 15.91 6.77
N LYS A 47 6.07 16.02 7.01
CA LYS A 47 6.68 17.17 7.70
C LYS A 47 6.39 18.53 7.03
N ARG A 48 6.02 18.54 5.75
CA ARG A 48 5.68 19.77 5.04
C ARG A 48 4.42 20.44 5.63
N LEU A 49 3.50 19.64 6.17
CA LEU A 49 2.28 20.17 6.80
C LEU A 49 2.58 20.96 8.06
N GLU A 50 3.49 20.48 8.91
CA GLU A 50 3.91 21.15 10.15
C GLU A 50 4.53 22.52 9.84
N VAL A 51 5.48 22.52 8.89
CA VAL A 51 6.14 23.76 8.46
C VAL A 51 5.14 24.78 7.89
N LEU A 52 4.19 24.32 7.06
CA LEU A 52 3.16 25.20 6.51
C LEU A 52 2.17 25.67 7.59
N THR A 53 1.85 24.83 8.57
CA THR A 53 1.01 25.21 9.71
C THR A 53 1.63 26.37 10.48
N ASP A 54 2.92 26.33 10.74
CA ASP A 54 3.66 27.38 11.43
C ASP A 54 3.72 28.68 10.61
N ILE A 55 3.99 28.56 9.30
CA ILE A 55 4.06 29.73 8.40
C ILE A 55 2.72 30.45 8.30
N TYR A 56 1.63 29.69 8.09
CA TYR A 56 0.28 30.25 7.90
C TYR A 56 -0.47 30.45 9.22
N LYS A 57 0.11 30.05 10.37
CA LYS A 57 -0.53 30.06 11.70
C LYS A 57 -1.91 29.37 11.64
N ALA A 58 -1.95 28.22 10.98
CA ALA A 58 -3.19 27.54 10.72
C ALA A 58 -3.79 26.98 12.02
N LYS A 59 -5.12 27.04 12.10
CA LYS A 59 -5.88 26.55 13.27
C LYS A 59 -5.96 25.02 13.31
N LYS A 60 -5.77 24.37 12.16
CA LYS A 60 -5.85 22.90 12.02
C LYS A 60 -4.84 22.41 11.01
N THR A 61 -4.23 21.26 11.30
CA THR A 61 -3.39 20.49 10.38
C THR A 61 -4.10 19.18 10.07
N ILE A 62 -4.33 18.88 8.79
CA ILE A 62 -5.06 17.70 8.36
C ILE A 62 -4.18 16.88 7.44
N TYR A 63 -3.74 15.73 7.94
CA TYR A 63 -2.96 14.74 7.19
C TYR A 63 -3.85 13.91 6.28
N THR A 64 -3.27 13.29 5.27
CA THR A 64 -3.96 12.22 4.55
C THR A 64 -3.90 10.93 5.35
N THR A 65 -4.79 10.00 5.03
CA THR A 65 -4.86 8.69 5.67
C THR A 65 -4.77 7.56 4.67
N ILE A 66 -4.27 6.43 5.14
CA ILE A 66 -4.27 5.16 4.43
C ILE A 66 -4.94 4.09 5.30
N GLU A 67 -5.63 3.16 4.68
CA GLU A 67 -6.40 2.13 5.37
C GLU A 67 -5.72 0.78 5.21
N PHE A 68 -5.54 0.08 6.32
CA PHE A 68 -5.07 -1.30 6.37
C PHE A 68 -6.19 -2.20 6.85
N CYS A 69 -6.42 -3.31 6.14
CA CYS A 69 -7.42 -4.31 6.50
C CYS A 69 -6.73 -5.57 6.99
N ASP A 70 -7.08 -6.06 8.18
CA ASP A 70 -6.65 -7.38 8.61
C ASP A 70 -7.43 -8.45 7.85
N ILE A 71 -6.73 -9.15 6.97
CA ILE A 71 -7.30 -10.29 6.25
C ILE A 71 -6.98 -11.56 7.05
N ALA A 72 -8.02 -12.23 7.53
CA ALA A 72 -7.88 -13.45 8.32
C ALA A 72 -6.92 -14.45 7.65
N GLY A 73 -6.01 -15.02 8.46
CA GLY A 73 -4.92 -15.85 7.95
C GLY A 73 -5.38 -17.01 7.09
N LEU A 74 -4.59 -17.32 6.08
CA LEU A 74 -4.79 -18.44 5.18
C LEU A 74 -4.46 -19.75 5.90
N VAL A 75 -5.32 -20.75 5.73
CA VAL A 75 -5.00 -22.15 6.03
C VAL A 75 -4.75 -22.85 4.69
N LYS A 76 -3.68 -23.62 4.59
CA LYS A 76 -3.31 -24.40 3.40
C LYS A 76 -4.53 -25.18 2.85
N GLY A 77 -4.82 -25.04 1.55
CA GLY A 77 -5.98 -25.66 0.92
C GLY A 77 -7.23 -24.76 0.90
N ALA A 78 -7.10 -23.48 1.14
CA ALA A 78 -8.20 -22.53 1.19
C ALA A 78 -8.93 -22.37 -0.16
N SER A 79 -8.25 -22.56 -1.28
CA SER A 79 -8.85 -22.51 -2.63
C SER A 79 -9.75 -23.72 -2.93
N LYS A 80 -9.53 -24.85 -2.25
CA LYS A 80 -10.30 -26.09 -2.44
C LYS A 80 -11.36 -26.34 -1.37
N GLY A 81 -11.42 -25.50 -0.32
CA GLY A 81 -12.30 -25.65 0.84
C GLY A 81 -13.54 -24.76 0.81
N GLU A 82 -14.65 -25.31 1.30
CA GLU A 82 -15.86 -24.52 1.54
C GLU A 82 -15.66 -23.56 2.73
N GLY A 83 -15.95 -22.28 2.56
CA GLY A 83 -16.15 -21.31 3.65
C GLY A 83 -15.02 -20.33 3.87
N LEU A 84 -13.99 -20.62 4.69
CA LEU A 84 -12.97 -19.64 5.12
C LEU A 84 -12.04 -19.19 4.00
N GLY A 85 -11.64 -20.10 3.11
CA GLY A 85 -10.76 -19.77 1.99
C GLY A 85 -11.40 -18.82 0.97
N ASN A 86 -12.67 -19.02 0.65
CA ASN A 86 -13.41 -18.13 -0.24
C ASN A 86 -13.58 -16.72 0.37
N LYS A 87 -13.72 -16.60 1.70
CA LYS A 87 -13.76 -15.31 2.38
C LYS A 87 -12.41 -14.59 2.31
N PHE A 88 -11.30 -15.32 2.53
CA PHE A 88 -9.95 -14.79 2.40
C PHE A 88 -9.70 -14.23 1.00
N LEU A 89 -9.96 -15.01 -0.05
CA LEU A 89 -9.82 -14.57 -1.43
C LEU A 89 -10.76 -13.39 -1.77
N GLY A 90 -11.98 -13.38 -1.20
CA GLY A 90 -12.93 -12.27 -1.33
C GLY A 90 -12.37 -10.97 -0.76
N HIS A 91 -11.82 -11.01 0.45
CA HIS A 91 -11.22 -9.82 1.07
C HIS A 91 -9.99 -9.30 0.29
N ILE A 92 -9.16 -10.21 -0.28
CA ILE A 92 -8.05 -9.78 -1.14
C ILE A 92 -8.56 -9.09 -2.42
N ARG A 93 -9.72 -9.48 -2.97
CA ARG A 93 -10.30 -8.78 -4.13
C ARG A 93 -10.64 -7.32 -3.83
N GLU A 94 -11.10 -7.03 -2.62
CA GLU A 94 -11.56 -5.70 -2.20
C GLU A 94 -10.44 -4.69 -1.93
N VAL A 95 -9.20 -5.16 -1.75
CA VAL A 95 -8.05 -4.29 -1.46
C VAL A 95 -7.27 -3.90 -2.72
N SER A 96 -6.62 -2.73 -2.67
CA SER A 96 -5.85 -2.19 -3.79
C SER A 96 -4.44 -2.78 -3.91
N ALA A 97 -3.87 -3.21 -2.78
CA ALA A 97 -2.55 -3.83 -2.70
C ALA A 97 -2.46 -4.76 -1.49
N ILE A 98 -1.45 -5.59 -1.46
CA ILE A 98 -1.20 -6.59 -0.43
C ILE A 98 0.03 -6.19 0.40
N VAL A 99 -0.09 -6.29 1.72
CA VAL A 99 1.02 -6.24 2.68
C VAL A 99 1.23 -7.66 3.19
N HIS A 100 2.27 -8.31 2.72
CA HIS A 100 2.55 -9.70 3.04
C HIS A 100 3.56 -9.79 4.18
N VAL A 101 3.07 -10.10 5.38
CA VAL A 101 3.90 -10.24 6.59
C VAL A 101 4.51 -11.63 6.61
N VAL A 102 5.83 -11.67 6.74
CA VAL A 102 6.66 -12.89 6.72
C VAL A 102 7.51 -12.94 7.97
N ARG A 103 7.57 -14.09 8.61
CA ARG A 103 8.40 -14.29 9.81
C ARG A 103 9.87 -14.43 9.43
N CYS A 104 10.71 -13.53 9.94
CA CYS A 104 12.14 -13.49 9.70
C CYS A 104 12.95 -13.50 11.01
N PHE A 105 12.44 -14.15 12.05
CA PHE A 105 13.08 -14.26 13.37
C PHE A 105 12.89 -15.66 13.95
N GLU A 106 13.82 -16.08 14.79
CA GLU A 106 13.75 -17.32 15.55
C GLU A 106 13.19 -17.05 16.95
N ASN A 107 12.24 -17.88 17.38
CA ASN A 107 11.71 -17.86 18.74
C ASN A 107 11.11 -19.21 19.08
N ASP A 108 11.73 -19.93 20.02
CA ASP A 108 11.33 -21.27 20.42
C ASP A 108 9.94 -21.33 21.10
N ASN A 109 9.47 -20.20 21.62
CA ASN A 109 8.16 -20.09 22.27
C ASN A 109 7.00 -19.88 21.28
N ILE A 110 7.31 -19.55 20.03
CA ILE A 110 6.33 -19.30 18.99
C ILE A 110 6.38 -20.42 17.96
N VAL A 111 5.37 -21.29 17.98
CA VAL A 111 5.28 -22.41 17.04
C VAL A 111 5.07 -21.92 15.62
N HIS A 112 5.90 -22.37 14.66
CA HIS A 112 5.68 -22.16 13.25
C HIS A 112 4.73 -23.22 12.68
N VAL A 113 3.82 -22.83 11.76
CA VAL A 113 2.80 -23.72 11.20
C VAL A 113 3.43 -24.94 10.47
N ASN A 114 4.56 -24.71 9.80
CA ASN A 114 5.29 -25.74 9.06
C ASN A 114 6.36 -26.46 9.89
N GLY A 115 6.52 -26.11 11.20
CA GLY A 115 7.51 -26.68 12.11
C GLY A 115 8.95 -26.21 11.90
N HIS A 116 9.21 -25.39 10.91
CA HIS A 116 10.51 -24.73 10.64
C HIS A 116 10.25 -23.35 10.04
N ILE A 117 11.21 -22.45 10.16
CA ILE A 117 11.13 -21.10 9.62
C ILE A 117 11.74 -21.12 8.22
N ASP A 118 10.93 -20.92 7.21
CA ASP A 118 11.35 -20.69 5.83
C ASP A 118 10.47 -19.61 5.22
N PRO A 119 10.96 -18.35 5.17
CA PRO A 119 10.20 -17.24 4.65
C PRO A 119 9.72 -17.41 3.20
N LEU A 120 10.51 -18.11 2.37
CA LEU A 120 10.14 -18.32 0.96
C LEU A 120 9.03 -19.38 0.83
N ASP A 121 9.03 -20.42 1.66
CA ASP A 121 7.94 -21.41 1.70
C ASP A 121 6.64 -20.77 2.21
N ASP A 122 6.74 -19.86 3.17
CA ASP A 122 5.59 -19.07 3.66
C ASP A 122 4.99 -18.20 2.56
N ILE A 123 5.83 -17.52 1.79
CA ILE A 123 5.41 -16.70 0.64
C ILE A 123 4.78 -17.58 -0.43
N ASP A 124 5.42 -18.71 -0.79
CA ASP A 124 4.94 -19.63 -1.81
C ASP A 124 3.58 -20.23 -1.44
N THR A 125 3.37 -20.54 -0.16
CA THR A 125 2.08 -21.04 0.34
C THR A 125 0.94 -20.08 0.04
N ILE A 126 1.10 -18.78 0.30
CA ILE A 126 0.07 -17.77 0.01
C ILE A 126 -0.07 -17.54 -1.50
N ASN A 127 1.06 -17.38 -2.21
CA ASN A 127 1.04 -17.16 -3.65
C ASN A 127 0.36 -18.31 -4.40
N THR A 128 0.60 -19.56 -4.00
CA THR A 128 -0.03 -20.74 -4.59
C THR A 128 -1.56 -20.69 -4.50
N GLU A 129 -2.12 -20.28 -3.36
CA GLU A 129 -3.58 -20.16 -3.21
C GLU A 129 -4.16 -19.03 -4.09
N LEU A 130 -3.44 -17.90 -4.22
CA LEU A 130 -3.83 -16.83 -5.14
C LEU A 130 -3.78 -17.27 -6.60
N ILE A 131 -2.74 -18.02 -6.97
CA ILE A 131 -2.56 -18.59 -8.31
C ILE A 131 -3.72 -19.53 -8.66
N PHE A 132 -4.10 -20.44 -7.78
CA PHE A 132 -5.22 -21.34 -8.03
C PHE A 132 -6.53 -20.59 -8.26
N ALA A 133 -6.79 -19.55 -7.47
CA ALA A 133 -7.97 -18.71 -7.65
C ALA A 133 -7.98 -18.00 -9.02
N ASP A 134 -6.83 -17.50 -9.45
CA ASP A 134 -6.69 -16.80 -10.72
C ASP A 134 -6.75 -17.75 -11.93
N LEU A 135 -6.20 -18.96 -11.83
CA LEU A 135 -6.34 -19.98 -12.86
C LEU A 135 -7.80 -20.30 -13.16
N GLU A 136 -8.65 -20.42 -12.13
CA GLU A 136 -10.10 -20.61 -12.32
C GLU A 136 -10.77 -19.42 -13.04
N VAL A 137 -10.35 -18.19 -12.73
CA VAL A 137 -10.86 -16.98 -13.40
C VAL A 137 -10.47 -16.99 -14.87
N LEU A 138 -9.19 -17.24 -15.16
CA LEU A 138 -8.66 -17.28 -16.52
C LEU A 138 -9.32 -18.39 -17.36
N GLU A 139 -9.47 -19.60 -16.84
CA GLU A 139 -10.12 -20.69 -17.55
C GLU A 139 -11.54 -20.36 -17.96
N ARG A 140 -12.33 -19.82 -17.05
CA ARG A 140 -13.70 -19.36 -17.36
C ARG A 140 -13.73 -18.28 -18.42
N ALA A 141 -12.80 -17.29 -18.34
CA ALA A 141 -12.71 -16.20 -19.29
C ALA A 141 -12.29 -16.71 -20.69
N ILE A 142 -11.28 -17.58 -20.77
CA ILE A 142 -10.80 -18.17 -22.04
C ILE A 142 -11.93 -18.95 -22.72
N VAL A 143 -12.66 -19.79 -21.98
CA VAL A 143 -13.80 -20.54 -22.54
C VAL A 143 -14.89 -19.60 -23.10
N LYS A 144 -15.21 -18.52 -22.39
CA LYS A 144 -16.19 -17.51 -22.83
C LYS A 144 -15.72 -16.78 -24.09
N LEU A 145 -14.47 -16.35 -24.11
CA LEU A 145 -13.89 -15.63 -25.26
C LEU A 145 -13.80 -16.52 -26.50
N ASN A 146 -13.40 -17.77 -26.36
CA ASN A 146 -13.33 -18.74 -27.45
C ASN A 146 -14.70 -18.99 -28.10
N LYS A 147 -15.80 -18.99 -27.31
CA LYS A 147 -17.16 -19.05 -27.87
C LYS A 147 -17.50 -17.81 -28.68
N ASN A 148 -17.13 -16.64 -28.18
CA ASN A 148 -17.42 -15.35 -28.83
C ASN A 148 -16.52 -15.10 -30.04
N MET A 149 -15.29 -15.66 -30.09
CA MET A 149 -14.34 -15.53 -31.20
C MET A 149 -14.90 -16.08 -32.54
N LYS A 150 -15.92 -16.98 -32.48
CA LYS A 150 -16.63 -17.43 -33.69
C LYS A 150 -17.37 -16.29 -34.40
N ALA A 151 -17.84 -15.30 -33.66
CA ALA A 151 -18.52 -14.12 -34.16
C ALA A 151 -17.54 -12.93 -34.34
N ASP A 152 -16.51 -12.81 -33.52
CA ASP A 152 -15.55 -11.72 -33.53
C ASP A 152 -14.11 -12.23 -33.46
N LYS A 153 -13.43 -12.26 -34.57
CA LYS A 153 -12.04 -12.72 -34.71
C LYS A 153 -11.02 -11.82 -34.02
N THR A 154 -11.38 -10.57 -33.70
CA THR A 154 -10.47 -9.62 -33.01
C THR A 154 -10.14 -10.07 -31.61
N LEU A 155 -10.99 -10.90 -30.97
CA LEU A 155 -10.78 -11.47 -29.65
C LEU A 155 -9.62 -12.46 -29.58
N GLY A 156 -9.08 -12.92 -30.72
CA GLY A 156 -7.99 -13.89 -30.76
C GLY A 156 -6.73 -13.42 -30.04
N LYS A 157 -6.39 -12.13 -30.12
CA LYS A 157 -5.24 -11.55 -29.37
C LYS A 157 -5.45 -11.62 -27.85
N GLN A 158 -6.69 -11.32 -27.41
CA GLN A 158 -7.01 -11.38 -25.99
C GLN A 158 -6.97 -12.84 -25.46
N VAL A 159 -7.48 -13.80 -26.22
CA VAL A 159 -7.40 -15.22 -25.86
C VAL A 159 -5.93 -15.64 -25.72
N ALA A 160 -5.08 -15.33 -26.72
CA ALA A 160 -3.65 -15.66 -26.68
C ALA A 160 -2.93 -15.05 -25.46
N LEU A 161 -3.27 -13.80 -25.09
CA LEU A 161 -2.75 -13.17 -23.87
C LEU A 161 -3.17 -13.94 -22.62
N LEU A 162 -4.45 -14.26 -22.47
CA LEU A 162 -4.94 -14.99 -21.28
C LEU A 162 -4.34 -16.40 -21.19
N GLU A 163 -4.16 -17.10 -22.31
CA GLU A 163 -3.48 -18.39 -22.33
C GLU A 163 -2.00 -18.25 -21.92
N ARG A 164 -1.31 -17.20 -22.35
CA ARG A 164 0.06 -16.91 -21.93
C ARG A 164 0.16 -16.61 -20.44
N VAL A 165 -0.75 -15.82 -19.88
CA VAL A 165 -0.81 -15.54 -18.43
C VAL A 165 -1.13 -16.82 -17.66
N LYS A 166 -2.07 -17.64 -18.14
CA LYS A 166 -2.37 -18.95 -17.53
C LYS A 166 -1.12 -19.83 -17.46
N ALA A 167 -0.42 -20.00 -18.57
CA ALA A 167 0.81 -20.79 -18.63
C ALA A 167 1.90 -20.23 -17.69
N TRP A 168 1.99 -18.91 -17.54
CA TRP A 168 2.89 -18.28 -16.58
C TRP A 168 2.54 -18.65 -15.13
N LEU A 169 1.27 -18.52 -14.73
CA LEU A 169 0.80 -18.90 -13.40
C LEU A 169 1.03 -20.40 -13.10
N GLU A 170 0.88 -21.27 -14.08
CA GLU A 170 1.15 -22.71 -13.96
C GLU A 170 2.63 -23.03 -13.65
N THR A 171 3.55 -22.08 -13.88
CA THR A 171 4.95 -22.20 -13.42
C THR A 171 5.16 -21.85 -11.95
N GLY A 172 4.10 -21.49 -11.20
CA GLY A 172 4.17 -21.06 -9.80
C GLY A 172 4.55 -19.60 -9.60
N LYS A 173 4.57 -18.78 -10.67
CA LYS A 173 4.91 -17.36 -10.58
C LYS A 173 3.67 -16.49 -10.64
N CYS A 174 3.62 -15.43 -9.81
CA CYS A 174 2.53 -14.48 -9.81
C CYS A 174 2.50 -13.62 -11.09
N ALA A 175 1.30 -13.18 -11.49
CA ALA A 175 1.12 -12.37 -12.71
C ALA A 175 1.83 -11.01 -12.62
N ARG A 176 2.03 -10.44 -11.42
CA ARG A 176 2.77 -9.19 -11.21
C ARG A 176 4.24 -9.25 -11.62
N ALA A 177 4.84 -10.44 -11.66
CA ALA A 177 6.21 -10.66 -12.10
C ALA A 177 6.33 -10.87 -13.63
N MET A 178 5.22 -10.86 -14.36
CA MET A 178 5.21 -11.06 -15.81
C MET A 178 5.44 -9.73 -16.54
N GLU A 179 6.35 -9.74 -17.52
CA GLU A 179 6.50 -8.61 -18.42
C GLU A 179 5.32 -8.54 -19.40
N LEU A 180 4.64 -7.41 -19.40
CA LEU A 180 3.47 -7.13 -20.23
C LEU A 180 3.63 -5.78 -20.93
N GLU A 181 3.17 -5.71 -22.19
CA GLU A 181 3.03 -4.45 -22.93
C GLU A 181 1.89 -3.61 -22.33
N ASP A 182 1.89 -2.29 -22.59
CA ASP A 182 0.91 -1.39 -21.97
C ASP A 182 -0.55 -1.74 -22.30
N GLU A 183 -0.83 -2.13 -23.56
CA GLU A 183 -2.15 -2.63 -23.96
C GLU A 183 -2.55 -3.91 -23.23
N GLU A 184 -1.59 -4.80 -22.96
CA GLU A 184 -1.80 -6.05 -22.24
C GLU A 184 -2.07 -5.79 -20.75
N LYS A 185 -1.35 -4.82 -20.15
CA LYS A 185 -1.58 -4.38 -18.77
C LYS A 185 -3.01 -3.90 -18.54
N GLU A 186 -3.58 -3.13 -19.50
CA GLU A 186 -4.97 -2.69 -19.42
C GLU A 186 -5.94 -3.87 -19.41
N ILE A 187 -5.73 -4.87 -20.26
CA ILE A 187 -6.58 -6.06 -20.33
C ILE A 187 -6.48 -6.84 -19.00
N ILE A 188 -5.26 -7.12 -18.52
CA ILE A 188 -5.05 -7.91 -17.30
C ILE A 188 -5.56 -7.16 -16.07
N SER A 189 -5.38 -5.85 -15.99
CA SER A 189 -5.93 -5.03 -14.91
C SER A 189 -7.46 -5.14 -14.82
N SER A 190 -8.15 -5.26 -15.98
CA SER A 190 -9.60 -5.43 -16.01
C SER A 190 -10.09 -6.81 -15.52
N MET A 191 -9.19 -7.78 -15.42
CA MET A 191 -9.50 -9.15 -14.97
C MET A 191 -9.57 -9.29 -13.45
N ASP A 192 -9.07 -8.30 -12.71
CA ASP A 192 -8.98 -8.28 -11.24
C ASP A 192 -8.29 -9.55 -10.67
N LEU A 193 -7.18 -9.95 -11.30
CA LEU A 193 -6.40 -11.08 -10.83
C LEU A 193 -5.73 -10.75 -9.49
N LEU A 194 -5.80 -11.69 -8.55
CA LEU A 194 -5.22 -11.54 -7.21
C LEU A 194 -3.70 -11.50 -7.26
N THR A 195 -3.10 -12.33 -8.14
CA THR A 195 -1.65 -12.39 -8.34
C THR A 195 -1.10 -11.19 -9.11
N TYR A 196 -1.95 -10.35 -9.71
CA TYR A 196 -1.55 -9.12 -10.38
C TYR A 196 -1.56 -7.90 -9.45
N LYS A 197 -2.19 -8.00 -8.28
CA LYS A 197 -2.19 -6.93 -7.29
C LYS A 197 -0.77 -6.61 -6.83
N PRO A 198 -0.42 -5.32 -6.67
CA PRO A 198 0.85 -4.91 -6.10
C PRO A 198 1.05 -5.47 -4.68
N VAL A 199 2.28 -5.78 -4.31
CA VAL A 199 2.62 -6.34 -3.00
C VAL A 199 3.79 -5.59 -2.36
N ILE A 200 3.77 -5.46 -1.04
CA ILE A 200 4.93 -5.14 -0.19
C ILE A 200 5.13 -6.31 0.75
N TYR A 201 6.36 -6.81 0.81
CA TYR A 201 6.76 -7.79 1.80
C TYR A 201 7.20 -7.08 3.08
N VAL A 202 6.72 -7.57 4.21
CA VAL A 202 7.11 -7.12 5.54
C VAL A 202 7.89 -8.24 6.21
N ALA A 203 9.21 -8.07 6.25
CA ALA A 203 10.10 -8.97 6.96
C ALA A 203 10.03 -8.65 8.46
N ASN A 204 9.25 -9.42 9.21
CA ASN A 204 9.09 -9.25 10.64
C ASN A 204 10.24 -9.91 11.38
N VAL A 205 11.05 -9.10 12.08
CA VAL A 205 12.25 -9.51 12.82
C VAL A 205 12.03 -9.41 14.34
N SER A 206 12.96 -9.94 15.14
CA SER A 206 12.99 -9.74 16.59
C SER A 206 13.46 -8.34 16.97
N GLU A 207 13.25 -7.95 18.23
CA GLU A 207 13.66 -6.64 18.75
C GLU A 207 15.17 -6.41 18.60
N ASP A 208 15.98 -7.42 18.89
CA ASP A 208 17.45 -7.33 18.79
C ASP A 208 17.96 -7.13 17.34
N GLU A 209 17.12 -7.45 16.35
CA GLU A 209 17.50 -7.43 14.94
C GLU A 209 17.03 -6.17 14.19
N VAL A 210 16.18 -5.34 14.82
CA VAL A 210 15.57 -4.17 14.12
C VAL A 210 16.61 -3.15 13.67
N ALA A 211 17.62 -2.87 14.51
CA ALA A 211 18.71 -1.92 14.22
C ALA A 211 19.95 -2.58 13.61
N SER A 212 19.98 -3.92 13.56
CA SER A 212 21.10 -4.68 13.02
C SER A 212 21.11 -4.72 11.49
N GLU A 213 22.18 -5.25 10.89
CA GLU A 213 22.21 -5.64 9.48
C GLU A 213 21.10 -6.69 9.21
N ASP A 214 20.73 -6.83 7.94
CA ASP A 214 19.72 -7.80 7.56
C ASP A 214 20.21 -9.24 7.78
N ASN A 215 19.42 -10.03 8.51
CA ASN A 215 19.72 -11.45 8.67
C ASN A 215 19.45 -12.22 7.37
N GLU A 216 19.81 -13.50 7.33
CA GLU A 216 19.65 -14.36 6.15
C GLU A 216 18.19 -14.43 5.67
N TYR A 217 17.21 -14.43 6.57
CA TYR A 217 15.79 -14.47 6.24
C TYR A 217 15.33 -13.19 5.55
N VAL A 218 15.69 -12.02 6.10
CA VAL A 218 15.38 -10.71 5.50
C VAL A 218 16.00 -10.59 4.12
N THR A 219 17.26 -11.01 3.98
CA THR A 219 17.97 -10.99 2.69
C THR A 219 17.23 -11.83 1.65
N LYS A 220 16.84 -13.07 1.98
CA LYS A 220 16.05 -13.94 1.08
C LYS A 220 14.74 -13.32 0.66
N VAL A 221 13.99 -12.72 1.60
CA VAL A 221 12.71 -12.05 1.28
C VAL A 221 12.93 -10.84 0.38
N SER A 222 13.97 -10.04 0.65
CA SER A 222 14.30 -8.86 -0.15
C SER A 222 14.70 -9.22 -1.59
N GLU A 223 15.53 -10.25 -1.76
CA GLU A 223 15.93 -10.77 -3.07
C GLU A 223 14.72 -11.30 -3.83
N PHE A 224 13.84 -12.07 -3.18
CA PHE A 224 12.60 -12.55 -3.78
C PHE A 224 11.69 -11.40 -4.20
N ALA A 225 11.47 -10.43 -3.33
CA ALA A 225 10.67 -9.24 -3.63
C ALA A 225 11.16 -8.52 -4.89
N ALA A 226 12.48 -8.37 -5.03
CA ALA A 226 13.10 -7.75 -6.20
C ALA A 226 12.77 -8.50 -7.51
N THR A 227 12.62 -9.83 -7.48
CA THR A 227 12.23 -10.62 -8.68
C THR A 227 10.81 -10.32 -9.16
N GLU A 228 9.95 -9.84 -8.27
CA GLU A 228 8.57 -9.42 -8.58
C GLU A 228 8.43 -7.90 -8.79
N GLY A 229 9.52 -7.14 -8.71
CA GLY A 229 9.50 -5.68 -8.72
C GLY A 229 8.80 -5.09 -7.48
N ALA A 230 8.73 -5.85 -6.39
CA ALA A 230 8.11 -5.48 -5.14
C ALA A 230 9.13 -4.92 -4.14
N GLY A 231 8.65 -4.14 -3.16
CA GLY A 231 9.43 -3.67 -2.03
C GLY A 231 9.44 -4.66 -0.87
N CYS A 232 10.50 -4.59 -0.05
CA CYS A 232 10.59 -5.28 1.23
C CYS A 232 10.88 -4.25 2.34
N VAL A 233 10.14 -4.33 3.45
CA VAL A 233 10.30 -3.45 4.62
C VAL A 233 10.59 -4.32 5.84
N LYS A 234 11.72 -4.08 6.50
CA LYS A 234 12.07 -4.73 7.76
C LYS A 234 11.35 -4.03 8.91
N ILE A 235 10.63 -4.78 9.74
CA ILE A 235 9.83 -4.28 10.86
C ILE A 235 9.99 -5.25 12.04
N CYS A 236 10.00 -4.74 13.26
CA CYS A 236 9.68 -5.52 14.46
C CYS A 236 8.27 -5.16 14.91
N ALA A 237 7.31 -6.06 14.73
CA ALA A 237 5.91 -5.81 15.06
C ALA A 237 5.70 -5.58 16.58
N GLU A 238 6.53 -6.14 17.44
CA GLU A 238 6.47 -5.93 18.90
C GLU A 238 6.89 -4.51 19.26
N ILE A 239 8.01 -4.02 18.72
CA ILE A 239 8.46 -2.62 18.89
C ILE A 239 7.41 -1.63 18.38
N GLU A 240 6.81 -1.89 17.21
CA GLU A 240 5.76 -1.02 16.69
C GLU A 240 4.52 -0.97 17.60
N ALA A 241 4.18 -2.11 18.24
CA ALA A 241 3.07 -2.17 19.17
C ALA A 241 3.37 -1.44 20.51
N GLU A 242 4.61 -1.40 20.93
CA GLU A 242 5.08 -0.62 22.09
C GLU A 242 5.06 0.86 21.76
N MET A 243 5.69 1.28 20.66
CA MET A 243 5.74 2.68 20.22
C MET A 243 4.35 3.29 20.00
N ALA A 244 3.38 2.48 19.52
CA ALA A 244 2.00 2.95 19.35
C ALA A 244 1.27 3.28 20.65
N ALA A 245 1.85 3.00 21.81
CA ALA A 245 1.32 3.33 23.14
C ALA A 245 2.02 4.53 23.78
N LEU A 246 3.08 5.07 23.15
CA LEU A 246 3.88 6.19 23.66
C LEU A 246 3.37 7.52 23.10
N GLU A 247 3.56 8.59 23.90
CA GLU A 247 3.39 9.95 23.44
C GLU A 247 4.55 10.34 22.49
N ASP A 248 4.38 11.39 21.68
CA ASP A 248 5.33 11.76 20.64
C ASP A 248 6.77 11.97 21.17
N ASP A 249 6.93 12.67 22.29
CA ASP A 249 8.24 12.91 22.91
C ASP A 249 8.91 11.61 23.37
N GLU A 250 8.13 10.70 23.95
CA GLU A 250 8.61 9.39 24.40
C GLU A 250 8.99 8.51 23.20
N ARG A 251 8.24 8.62 22.11
CA ARG A 251 8.49 7.88 20.89
C ARG A 251 9.81 8.31 20.20
N GLU A 252 10.11 9.62 20.18
CA GLU A 252 11.39 10.11 19.66
C GLU A 252 12.57 9.58 20.49
N MET A 253 12.48 9.64 21.82
CA MET A 253 13.50 9.08 22.71
C MET A 253 13.69 7.57 22.50
N PHE A 254 12.59 6.83 22.32
CA PHE A 254 12.64 5.39 22.11
C PHE A 254 13.33 5.02 20.77
N LEU A 255 13.08 5.79 19.69
CA LEU A 255 13.76 5.62 18.42
C LEU A 255 15.27 5.91 18.54
N GLU A 256 15.65 6.97 19.27
CA GLU A 256 17.06 7.29 19.54
C GLU A 256 17.75 6.19 20.33
N ASP A 257 17.13 5.64 21.38
CA ASP A 257 17.66 4.54 22.19
C ASP A 257 17.86 3.26 21.37
N LEU A 258 16.99 2.99 20.39
CA LEU A 258 17.12 1.88 19.45
C LEU A 258 18.14 2.13 18.35
N GLY A 259 18.59 3.39 18.16
CA GLY A 259 19.49 3.76 17.07
C GLY A 259 18.86 3.73 15.68
N ILE A 260 17.53 3.94 15.58
CA ILE A 260 16.79 3.98 14.33
C ILE A 260 16.20 5.38 14.10
N GLU A 261 16.29 5.87 12.87
CA GLU A 261 15.83 7.22 12.50
C GLU A 261 14.32 7.31 12.27
N GLU A 262 13.69 6.19 11.93
CA GLU A 262 12.29 6.11 11.55
C GLU A 262 11.71 4.74 11.90
N SER A 263 10.45 4.74 12.36
CA SER A 263 9.73 3.49 12.68
C SER A 263 9.51 2.62 11.43
N GLY A 264 9.40 1.32 11.64
CA GLY A 264 9.05 0.39 10.58
C GLY A 264 7.65 0.66 10.01
N LEU A 265 6.72 1.08 10.86
CA LEU A 265 5.37 1.46 10.45
C LEU A 265 5.38 2.68 9.52
N ASP A 266 6.15 3.72 9.83
CA ASP A 266 6.27 4.90 8.96
C ASP A 266 6.89 4.54 7.61
N LYS A 267 7.92 3.66 7.60
CA LYS A 267 8.49 3.11 6.36
C LYS A 267 7.45 2.34 5.56
N LEU A 268 6.64 1.50 6.21
CA LEU A 268 5.57 0.75 5.56
C LEU A 268 4.51 1.67 4.95
N ILE A 269 4.08 2.71 5.68
CA ILE A 269 3.11 3.70 5.20
C ILE A 269 3.64 4.40 3.95
N LYS A 270 4.90 4.89 3.98
CA LYS A 270 5.54 5.56 2.84
C LYS A 270 5.69 4.63 1.64
N ALA A 271 6.15 3.39 1.87
CA ALA A 271 6.29 2.39 0.83
C ALA A 271 4.93 2.02 0.21
N SER A 272 3.88 1.90 1.03
CA SER A 272 2.50 1.64 0.58
C SER A 272 1.96 2.78 -0.29
N TYR A 273 2.26 4.01 0.10
CA TYR A 273 1.88 5.20 -0.65
C TYR A 273 2.55 5.26 -2.03
N ALA A 274 3.85 4.94 -2.06
CA ALA A 274 4.63 4.85 -3.30
C ALA A 274 4.14 3.70 -4.20
N LEU A 275 3.87 2.52 -3.62
CA LEU A 275 3.38 1.35 -4.35
C LEU A 275 2.06 1.63 -5.09
N LEU A 276 1.16 2.35 -4.44
CA LEU A 276 -0.13 2.76 -5.01
C LEU A 276 0.00 3.97 -5.95
N ASN A 277 1.23 4.42 -6.26
CA ASN A 277 1.53 5.58 -7.09
C ASN A 277 0.78 6.85 -6.62
N LEU A 278 0.65 7.00 -5.30
CA LEU A 278 -0.01 8.14 -4.67
C LEU A 278 0.97 9.28 -4.45
N ILE A 279 0.43 10.47 -4.53
CA ILE A 279 1.11 11.72 -4.14
C ILE A 279 0.15 12.59 -3.36
N SER A 280 0.70 13.50 -2.54
CA SER A 280 -0.09 14.51 -1.84
C SER A 280 0.22 15.90 -2.39
N TYR A 281 -0.83 16.64 -2.74
CA TYR A 281 -0.73 18.08 -2.87
C TYR A 281 -1.31 18.74 -1.62
N LEU A 282 -0.86 19.95 -1.32
CA LEU A 282 -1.16 20.65 -0.08
C LEU A 282 -1.97 21.90 -0.38
N THR A 283 -2.95 22.17 0.48
CA THR A 283 -3.61 23.48 0.57
C THR A 283 -3.24 24.12 1.88
N ALA A 284 -2.90 25.40 1.87
CA ALA A 284 -2.47 26.10 3.05
C ALA A 284 -3.19 27.44 3.20
N GLY A 285 -3.71 27.69 4.40
CA GLY A 285 -4.38 28.92 4.77
C GLY A 285 -4.58 28.99 6.28
N GLU A 286 -5.02 30.16 6.79
CA GLU A 286 -5.27 30.39 8.21
C GLU A 286 -6.32 29.41 8.83
N PRO A 287 -7.40 29.01 8.14
CA PRO A 287 -8.35 28.06 8.71
C PRO A 287 -7.75 26.65 8.87
N GLU A 288 -7.03 26.18 7.86
CA GLU A 288 -6.41 24.86 7.85
C GLU A 288 -5.26 24.76 6.87
N VAL A 289 -4.31 23.87 7.20
CA VAL A 289 -3.35 23.30 6.26
C VAL A 289 -3.72 21.84 6.08
N ARG A 290 -3.81 21.37 4.81
CA ARG A 290 -4.32 20.05 4.52
C ARG A 290 -3.60 19.38 3.36
N ALA A 291 -3.31 18.10 3.50
CA ALA A 291 -2.84 17.24 2.42
C ALA A 291 -4.01 16.52 1.74
N TRP A 292 -3.94 16.40 0.42
CA TRP A 292 -4.92 15.75 -0.43
C TRP A 292 -4.28 14.66 -1.26
N THR A 293 -4.79 13.45 -1.17
CA THR A 293 -4.27 12.29 -1.91
C THR A 293 -4.81 12.26 -3.33
N ILE A 294 -3.89 12.15 -4.28
CA ILE A 294 -4.18 11.89 -5.69
C ILE A 294 -3.20 10.83 -6.22
N THR A 295 -3.57 10.19 -7.33
CA THR A 295 -2.65 9.34 -8.07
C THR A 295 -1.73 10.21 -8.92
N ARG A 296 -0.46 9.84 -9.04
CA ARG A 296 0.49 10.55 -9.93
C ARG A 296 -0.07 10.58 -11.36
N GLY A 297 0.00 11.73 -12.01
CA GLY A 297 -0.58 11.96 -13.33
C GLY A 297 -2.04 12.43 -13.31
N THR A 298 -2.69 12.56 -12.12
CA THR A 298 -4.01 13.18 -12.01
C THR A 298 -3.96 14.62 -12.51
N LYS A 299 -4.87 14.98 -13.42
CA LYS A 299 -4.96 16.35 -13.94
C LYS A 299 -5.57 17.31 -12.89
N ALA A 300 -5.31 18.61 -13.08
CA ALA A 300 -5.72 19.64 -12.13
C ALA A 300 -7.24 19.68 -11.83
N PRO A 301 -8.17 19.50 -12.79
CA PRO A 301 -9.59 19.44 -12.47
C PRO A 301 -9.96 18.32 -11.50
N GLN A 302 -9.49 17.09 -11.77
CA GLN A 302 -9.76 15.94 -10.91
C GLN A 302 -9.09 16.06 -9.53
N ALA A 303 -7.89 16.68 -9.48
CA ALA A 303 -7.24 17.02 -8.22
C ALA A 303 -8.11 18.00 -7.41
N ALA A 304 -8.59 19.08 -8.04
CA ALA A 304 -9.49 20.02 -7.39
C ALA A 304 -10.81 19.38 -6.93
N GLY A 305 -11.28 18.37 -7.66
CA GLY A 305 -12.45 17.54 -7.30
C GLY A 305 -12.29 16.79 -5.97
N LYS A 306 -11.06 16.53 -5.53
CA LYS A 306 -10.80 15.96 -4.20
C LYS A 306 -11.16 16.92 -3.07
N ILE A 307 -11.05 18.23 -3.30
CA ILE A 307 -11.46 19.24 -2.34
C ILE A 307 -12.99 19.34 -2.30
N HIS A 308 -13.60 19.52 -3.47
CA HIS A 308 -15.05 19.56 -3.65
C HIS A 308 -15.44 19.27 -5.10
N THR A 309 -16.52 18.53 -5.32
CA THR A 309 -17.01 18.16 -6.66
C THR A 309 -17.32 19.36 -7.56
N ASP A 310 -17.75 20.49 -6.97
CA ASP A 310 -18.01 21.72 -7.72
C ASP A 310 -16.71 22.33 -8.26
N PHE A 311 -15.58 22.14 -7.60
CA PHE A 311 -14.28 22.60 -8.07
C PHE A 311 -13.83 21.84 -9.32
N GLU A 312 -14.19 20.57 -9.45
CA GLU A 312 -13.92 19.81 -10.66
C GLU A 312 -14.78 20.32 -11.84
N LYS A 313 -16.10 20.44 -11.60
CA LYS A 313 -17.06 20.86 -12.64
C LYS A 313 -16.83 22.29 -13.09
N GLY A 314 -16.55 23.19 -12.16
CA GLY A 314 -16.31 24.63 -12.40
C GLY A 314 -14.85 24.98 -12.60
N PHE A 315 -13.93 24.00 -12.75
CA PHE A 315 -12.50 24.26 -12.81
C PHE A 315 -12.15 25.15 -14.02
N ILE A 316 -11.39 26.20 -13.76
CA ILE A 316 -10.84 27.08 -14.78
C ILE A 316 -9.31 26.98 -14.76
N ARG A 317 -8.71 27.27 -13.61
CA ARG A 317 -7.26 27.19 -13.37
C ARG A 317 -6.98 27.10 -11.88
N ALA A 318 -5.82 26.57 -11.52
CA ALA A 318 -5.27 26.58 -10.17
C ALA A 318 -3.88 27.26 -10.17
N GLU A 319 -3.61 28.09 -9.20
CA GLU A 319 -2.26 28.58 -8.95
C GLU A 319 -1.55 27.56 -8.04
N THR A 320 -0.39 27.09 -8.47
CA THR A 320 0.41 26.08 -7.78
C THR A 320 1.87 26.54 -7.64
N ILE A 321 2.51 26.11 -6.58
CA ILE A 321 3.93 26.33 -6.34
C ILE A 321 4.55 25.06 -5.74
N ALA A 322 5.78 24.74 -6.13
CA ALA A 322 6.52 23.68 -5.48
C ALA A 322 6.84 24.07 -4.04
N TYR A 323 6.68 23.12 -3.09
CA TYR A 323 6.90 23.35 -1.67
C TYR A 323 8.26 24.01 -1.39
N ASP A 324 9.35 23.44 -1.92
CA ASP A 324 10.71 23.94 -1.68
C ASP A 324 10.85 25.41 -2.12
N ARG A 325 10.26 25.78 -3.27
CA ARG A 325 10.26 27.14 -3.78
C ARG A 325 9.47 28.11 -2.90
N LEU A 326 8.38 27.64 -2.30
CA LEU A 326 7.62 28.45 -1.33
C LEU A 326 8.45 28.70 -0.07
N ILE A 327 9.16 27.68 0.43
CA ILE A 327 10.03 27.82 1.61
C ILE A 327 11.21 28.77 1.32
N GLU A 328 11.85 28.69 0.15
CA GLU A 328 12.90 29.64 -0.27
C GLU A 328 12.42 31.11 -0.25
N CYS A 329 11.13 31.34 -0.51
CA CYS A 329 10.49 32.64 -0.41
C CYS A 329 10.03 33.02 1.03
N GLY A 330 10.40 32.22 2.04
CA GLY A 330 9.95 32.40 3.42
C GLY A 330 8.45 32.20 3.63
N GLY A 331 7.82 31.32 2.83
CA GLY A 331 6.38 31.06 2.88
C GLY A 331 5.50 32.15 2.23
N SER A 332 6.09 33.15 1.60
CA SER A 332 5.37 34.29 1.04
C SER A 332 4.97 34.06 -0.43
N LEU A 333 3.67 33.87 -0.67
CA LEU A 333 3.12 33.81 -2.04
C LEU A 333 3.32 35.10 -2.83
N GLY A 334 3.38 36.28 -2.14
CA GLY A 334 3.68 37.55 -2.78
C GLY A 334 5.07 37.57 -3.40
N LYS A 335 6.10 37.22 -2.61
CA LYS A 335 7.49 37.08 -3.09
C LYS A 335 7.62 36.02 -4.19
N ALA A 336 6.96 34.90 -4.01
CA ALA A 336 6.96 33.81 -5.02
C ALA A 336 6.36 34.29 -6.35
N ARG A 337 5.32 35.11 -6.33
CA ARG A 337 4.70 35.71 -7.52
C ARG A 337 5.63 36.71 -8.20
N GLU A 338 6.28 37.60 -7.42
CA GLU A 338 7.28 38.54 -7.94
C GLU A 338 8.46 37.83 -8.64
N GLN A 339 8.85 36.65 -8.14
CA GLN A 339 9.91 35.82 -8.71
C GLN A 339 9.45 34.89 -9.85
N GLY A 340 8.17 34.91 -10.20
CA GLY A 340 7.61 34.05 -11.26
C GLY A 340 7.59 32.56 -10.95
N LEU A 341 7.60 32.18 -9.67
CA LEU A 341 7.63 30.78 -9.22
C LEU A 341 6.25 30.13 -9.14
N ILE A 342 5.19 30.91 -9.22
CA ILE A 342 3.81 30.42 -9.23
C ILE A 342 3.44 30.02 -10.63
N ARG A 343 2.97 28.77 -10.79
CA ARG A 343 2.46 28.26 -12.05
C ARG A 343 0.94 28.30 -12.06
N SER A 344 0.38 28.51 -13.25
CA SER A 344 -1.06 28.44 -13.48
C SER A 344 -1.36 27.15 -14.24
N GLU A 345 -1.96 26.18 -13.56
CA GLU A 345 -2.35 24.89 -14.14
C GLU A 345 -3.76 24.98 -14.70
N GLY A 346 -3.92 24.65 -15.99
CA GLY A 346 -5.19 24.62 -16.70
C GLY A 346 -5.90 23.29 -16.60
N LYS A 347 -6.81 23.03 -17.55
CA LYS A 347 -7.61 21.80 -17.61
C LYS A 347 -6.85 20.61 -18.20
N ASP A 348 -5.81 20.85 -18.99
CA ASP A 348 -5.10 19.86 -19.82
C ASP A 348 -3.82 19.33 -19.17
#